data_4b189cfa7ab246f18899fade00aab302
#
_entry.id   4b189cfa7ab246f18899fade00aab302
#
_cell.length_a   1.000
_cell.length_b   1.000
_cell.length_c   1.000
_cell.angle_alpha   90.00
_cell.angle_beta   90.00
_cell.angle_gamma   90.00
#
_symmetry.space_group_name_H-M   'P 1'
#
loop_
_entity.id
_entity.type
_entity.pdbx_description
1 polymer ?
#
loop_
_entity_poly.entity_id
_entity_poly.type
_entity_poly.pdbx_seq_one_letter_code
_entity_poly.pdbx_strand_id
1 'polypeptide(L)'
;MITSLRQIDAVFKENLQGLTVINAQGQEVEVPVHYINPEGEFQCEHYPAIVIFRSGAYPDQMRYSNNTYTISEERHSNGNLKHRKVIKNPEPYQIYYSVRLYYNYQSDGEVMNTFLMKKFKIGSYLEIEGDKYDTY
;
A
#
# COMPACT_ATOMS: atom_id res chain seq x y z
N MET A 1 -4.83 11.29 7.97
CA MET A 1 -4.81 10.09 8.85
C MET A 1 -5.56 8.95 8.16
N ILE A 2 -5.00 7.76 8.18
CA ILE A 2 -5.66 6.58 7.65
C ILE A 2 -6.79 6.18 8.59
N THR A 3 -8.02 6.15 8.08
CA THR A 3 -9.21 5.80 8.85
C THR A 3 -9.65 4.34 8.64
N SER A 4 -9.18 3.69 7.57
CA SER A 4 -9.53 2.29 7.31
C SER A 4 -8.50 1.59 6.42
N LEU A 5 -8.44 0.26 6.55
CA LEU A 5 -7.61 -0.57 5.68
C LEU A 5 -8.07 -0.53 4.22
N ARG A 6 -9.35 -0.22 3.98
CA ARG A 6 -9.87 -0.06 2.61
C ARG A 6 -9.22 1.09 1.84
N GLN A 7 -8.88 2.18 2.53
CA GLN A 7 -8.15 3.28 1.90
C GLN A 7 -6.78 2.85 1.42
N ILE A 8 -6.08 2.06 2.21
CA ILE A 8 -4.76 1.52 1.86
C ILE A 8 -4.90 0.57 0.67
N ASP A 9 -5.89 -0.33 0.70
CA ASP A 9 -6.16 -1.27 -0.39
C ASP A 9 -6.44 -0.52 -1.71
N ALA A 10 -7.25 0.53 -1.65
CA ALA A 10 -7.60 1.34 -2.82
C ALA A 10 -6.38 2.04 -3.42
N VAL A 11 -5.55 2.66 -2.59
CA VAL A 11 -4.34 3.35 -3.03
C VAL A 11 -3.32 2.36 -3.59
N PHE A 12 -3.18 1.20 -2.97
CA PHE A 12 -2.30 0.15 -3.46
C PHE A 12 -2.72 -0.34 -4.85
N LYS A 13 -4.03 -0.55 -5.04
CA LYS A 13 -4.59 -0.90 -6.35
C LYS A 13 -4.32 0.19 -7.39
N GLU A 14 -4.55 1.45 -7.06
CA GLU A 14 -4.31 2.58 -7.95
C GLU A 14 -2.85 2.67 -8.40
N ASN A 15 -1.90 2.38 -7.50
CA ASN A 15 -0.48 2.39 -7.82
C ASN A 15 -0.07 1.30 -8.82
N LEU A 16 -0.83 0.22 -8.91
CA LEU A 16 -0.59 -0.87 -9.86
C LEU A 16 -1.25 -0.64 -11.21
N GLN A 17 -2.16 0.32 -11.33
CA GLN A 17 -2.81 0.65 -12.59
C GLN A 17 -1.88 1.41 -13.54
N GLY A 18 -2.22 1.38 -14.83
CA GLY A 18 -1.50 2.12 -15.85
C GLY A 18 -0.43 1.32 -16.59
N LEU A 19 -0.20 0.06 -16.23
CA LEU A 19 0.67 -0.82 -16.99
C LEU A 19 -0.01 -1.24 -18.28
N THR A 20 0.71 -1.13 -19.39
CA THR A 20 0.27 -1.61 -20.71
C THR A 20 1.24 -2.62 -21.24
N VAL A 21 0.73 -3.59 -22.00
CA VAL A 21 1.51 -4.58 -22.73
C VAL A 21 1.08 -4.59 -24.20
N ILE A 22 1.98 -5.04 -25.06
CA ILE A 22 1.69 -5.17 -26.50
C ILE A 22 1.22 -6.61 -26.75
N ASN A 23 0.00 -6.75 -27.27
CA ASN A 23 -0.57 -8.06 -27.58
C ASN A 23 0.00 -8.64 -28.89
N ALA A 24 -0.44 -9.86 -29.24
CA ALA A 24 0.02 -10.55 -30.46
C ALA A 24 -0.33 -9.80 -31.74
N GLN A 25 -1.34 -8.93 -31.74
CA GLN A 25 -1.76 -8.10 -32.85
C GLN A 25 -1.01 -6.76 -32.93
N GLY A 26 -0.05 -6.52 -32.02
CA GLY A 26 0.70 -5.27 -31.96
C GLY A 26 -0.04 -4.11 -31.31
N GLN A 27 -1.18 -4.36 -30.68
CA GLN A 27 -1.97 -3.36 -29.98
C GLN A 27 -1.53 -3.22 -28.55
N GLU A 28 -1.53 -1.99 -28.06
CA GLU A 28 -1.28 -1.69 -26.68
C GLU A 28 -2.53 -1.95 -25.85
N VAL A 29 -2.43 -2.82 -24.84
CA VAL A 29 -3.54 -3.23 -24.00
C VAL A 29 -3.19 -2.93 -22.55
N GLU A 30 -4.10 -2.27 -21.83
CA GLU A 30 -3.94 -2.03 -20.41
C GLU A 30 -4.13 -3.32 -19.62
N VAL A 31 -3.23 -3.56 -18.66
CA VAL A 31 -3.34 -4.71 -17.74
C VAL A 31 -4.31 -4.38 -16.63
N PRO A 32 -5.44 -5.08 -16.52
CA PRO A 32 -6.39 -4.85 -15.45
C PRO A 32 -5.83 -5.30 -14.11
N VAL A 33 -6.19 -4.57 -13.05
CA VAL A 33 -5.84 -4.88 -11.68
C VAL A 33 -7.13 -5.20 -10.91
N HIS A 34 -7.19 -6.38 -10.32
CA HIS A 34 -8.33 -6.84 -9.54
C HIS A 34 -7.95 -7.01 -8.08
N TYR A 35 -8.79 -6.51 -7.19
CA TYR A 35 -8.70 -6.81 -5.77
C TYR A 35 -9.68 -7.94 -5.45
N ILE A 36 -9.19 -9.03 -4.88
CA ILE A 36 -10.01 -10.17 -4.52
C ILE A 36 -10.05 -10.38 -3.01
N ASN A 37 -11.14 -10.98 -2.54
CA ASN A 37 -11.21 -11.49 -1.19
C ASN A 37 -10.34 -12.75 -1.09
N PRO A 38 -9.45 -12.89 -0.08
CA PRO A 38 -8.61 -14.07 0.07
C PRO A 38 -9.38 -15.39 0.17
N GLU A 39 -10.63 -15.34 0.62
CA GLU A 39 -11.51 -16.52 0.71
C GLU A 39 -12.22 -16.84 -0.61
N GLY A 40 -12.12 -15.95 -1.60
CA GLY A 40 -12.75 -16.13 -2.90
C GLY A 40 -11.85 -16.84 -3.91
N GLU A 41 -12.46 -17.61 -4.81
CA GLU A 41 -11.78 -18.14 -5.97
C GLU A 41 -11.77 -17.08 -7.08
N PHE A 42 -10.59 -16.84 -7.65
CA PHE A 42 -10.43 -15.96 -8.80
C PHE A 42 -10.18 -16.82 -10.05
N GLN A 43 -11.02 -16.63 -11.06
CA GLN A 43 -10.80 -17.19 -12.38
C GLN A 43 -10.42 -16.07 -13.34
N CYS A 44 -9.26 -16.18 -13.94
CA CYS A 44 -8.79 -15.20 -14.92
C CYS A 44 -9.45 -15.45 -16.26
N GLU A 45 -10.35 -14.55 -16.66
CA GLU A 45 -11.04 -14.62 -17.95
C GLU A 45 -10.21 -14.01 -19.09
N HIS A 46 -9.43 -12.99 -18.76
CA HIS A 46 -8.60 -12.25 -19.72
C HIS A 46 -7.17 -12.14 -19.23
N TYR A 47 -6.22 -12.41 -20.12
CA TYR A 47 -4.79 -12.27 -19.86
C TYR A 47 -4.20 -11.11 -20.68
N PRO A 48 -3.21 -10.38 -20.14
CA PRO A 48 -2.66 -10.47 -18.81
C PRO A 48 -3.54 -9.79 -17.75
N ALA A 49 -3.35 -10.13 -16.49
CA ALA A 49 -4.05 -9.50 -15.36
C ALA A 49 -3.19 -9.50 -14.10
N ILE A 50 -3.40 -8.53 -13.26
CA ILE A 50 -2.80 -8.45 -11.93
C ILE A 50 -3.89 -8.62 -10.89
N VAL A 51 -3.68 -9.52 -9.94
CA VAL A 51 -4.61 -9.78 -8.86
C VAL A 51 -3.92 -9.49 -7.55
N ILE A 52 -4.52 -8.68 -6.71
CA ILE A 52 -4.01 -8.32 -5.39
C ILE A 52 -4.98 -8.73 -4.30
N PHE A 53 -4.43 -9.09 -3.16
CA PHE A 53 -5.20 -9.24 -1.94
C PHE A 53 -4.33 -8.97 -0.71
N ARG A 54 -4.95 -8.49 0.34
CA ARG A 54 -4.29 -8.27 1.63
C ARG A 54 -4.24 -9.59 2.38
N SER A 55 -3.02 -10.12 2.60
CA SER A 55 -2.82 -11.39 3.29
C SER A 55 -2.78 -11.26 4.82
N GLY A 56 -2.48 -10.08 5.33
CA GLY A 56 -2.49 -9.84 6.77
C GLY A 56 -2.10 -8.43 7.15
N ALA A 57 -2.43 -8.06 8.39
CA ALA A 57 -2.00 -6.82 9.02
C ALA A 57 -1.61 -7.14 10.45
N TYR A 58 -0.37 -6.83 10.83
CA TYR A 58 0.19 -7.21 12.12
C TYR A 58 0.87 -6.01 12.77
N PRO A 59 0.86 -5.91 14.12
CA PRO A 59 1.63 -4.90 14.82
C PRO A 59 3.12 -5.02 14.48
N ASP A 60 3.76 -3.89 14.20
CA ASP A 60 5.20 -3.85 13.96
C ASP A 60 5.94 -3.72 15.30
N GLN A 61 6.38 -4.85 15.82
CA GLN A 61 7.05 -4.92 17.12
C GLN A 61 8.40 -4.21 17.13
N MET A 62 9.07 -4.12 15.99
CA MET A 62 10.38 -3.46 15.88
C MET A 62 10.27 -1.94 15.96
N ARG A 63 9.14 -1.40 15.51
CA ARG A 63 8.86 0.04 15.56
C ARG A 63 7.99 0.43 16.75
N TYR A 64 7.53 -0.54 17.51
CA TYR A 64 6.67 -0.31 18.67
C TYR A 64 7.44 0.43 19.75
N SER A 65 6.87 1.54 20.21
CA SER A 65 7.37 2.31 21.35
C SER A 65 6.43 2.14 22.54
N ASN A 66 6.99 1.96 23.74
CA ASN A 66 6.21 1.91 24.97
C ASN A 66 5.54 3.26 25.31
N ASN A 67 5.93 4.33 24.62
CA ASN A 67 5.29 5.62 24.78
C ASN A 67 3.96 5.63 24.02
N THR A 68 2.87 5.49 24.76
CA THR A 68 1.51 5.49 24.19
C THR A 68 0.94 6.89 24.00
N TYR A 69 1.52 7.88 24.67
CA TYR A 69 1.06 9.27 24.61
C TYR A 69 2.22 10.25 24.47
N THR A 70 1.98 11.31 23.73
CA THR A 70 2.85 12.48 23.66
C THR A 70 2.15 13.64 24.38
N ILE A 71 2.87 14.30 25.28
CA ILE A 71 2.36 15.44 26.03
C ILE A 71 3.02 16.70 25.45
N SER A 72 2.17 17.64 25.01
CA SER A 72 2.60 18.96 24.56
C SER A 72 2.07 20.00 25.53
N GLU A 73 2.93 20.87 26.02
CA GLU A 73 2.59 21.94 26.97
C GLU A 73 2.89 23.29 26.36
N GLU A 74 1.97 24.22 26.51
CA GLU A 74 2.17 25.63 26.19
C GLU A 74 2.12 26.43 27.48
N ARG A 75 3.12 27.30 27.69
CA ARG A 75 3.26 28.10 28.91
C ARG A 75 3.19 29.57 28.59
N HIS A 76 2.66 30.36 29.55
CA HIS A 76 2.75 31.81 29.52
C HIS A 76 4.20 32.28 29.77
N SER A 77 4.48 33.52 29.40
CA SER A 77 5.81 34.13 29.57
C SER A 77 6.29 34.15 31.05
N ASN A 78 5.38 34.10 32.01
CA ASN A 78 5.67 34.02 33.45
C ASN A 78 5.95 32.59 33.94
N GLY A 79 5.94 31.59 33.05
CA GLY A 79 6.17 30.20 33.40
C GLY A 79 4.93 29.40 33.80
N ASN A 80 3.78 30.04 33.95
CA ASN A 80 2.54 29.32 34.23
C ASN A 80 2.03 28.52 33.04
N LEU A 81 1.46 27.35 33.32
CA LEU A 81 0.88 26.48 32.32
C LEU A 81 -0.34 27.16 31.69
N LYS A 82 -0.29 27.37 30.34
CA LYS A 82 -1.41 27.88 29.56
C LYS A 82 -2.37 26.77 29.19
N HIS A 83 -1.86 25.73 28.55
CA HIS A 83 -2.61 24.50 28.28
C HIS A 83 -1.67 23.31 28.06
N ARG A 84 -2.23 22.12 28.21
CA ARG A 84 -1.57 20.86 27.98
C ARG A 84 -2.39 20.05 27.00
N LYS A 85 -1.73 19.50 25.98
CA LYS A 85 -2.32 18.61 25.01
C LYS A 85 -1.69 17.22 25.15
N VAL A 86 -2.54 16.21 25.34
CA VAL A 86 -2.12 14.80 25.38
C VAL A 86 -2.59 14.16 24.10
N ILE A 87 -1.64 13.62 23.32
CA ILE A 87 -1.91 12.99 22.04
C ILE A 87 -1.50 11.53 22.15
N LYS A 88 -2.43 10.62 21.78
CA LYS A 88 -2.10 9.20 21.66
C LYS A 88 -1.18 9.00 20.48
N ASN A 89 -0.03 8.36 20.71
CA ASN A 89 0.89 8.01 19.63
C ASN A 89 0.27 6.93 18.75
N PRO A 90 0.44 7.02 17.41
CA PRO A 90 -0.03 5.99 16.51
C PRO A 90 0.72 4.68 16.74
N GLU A 91 0.01 3.57 16.67
CA GLU A 91 0.62 2.24 16.72
C GLU A 91 1.13 1.86 15.34
N PRO A 92 2.38 1.36 15.22
CA PRO A 92 2.90 0.91 13.94
C PRO A 92 2.35 -0.47 13.57
N TYR A 93 1.95 -0.63 12.30
CA TYR A 93 1.48 -1.89 11.74
C TYR A 93 2.22 -2.21 10.44
N GLN A 94 2.42 -3.50 10.20
CA GLN A 94 2.86 -4.01 8.91
C GLN A 94 1.67 -4.62 8.19
N ILE A 95 1.50 -4.26 6.93
CA ILE A 95 0.43 -4.78 6.09
C ILE A 95 1.07 -5.55 4.94
N TYR A 96 0.63 -6.78 4.77
CA TYR A 96 1.14 -7.68 3.74
C TYR A 96 0.13 -7.82 2.61
N TYR A 97 0.61 -7.61 1.40
CA TYR A 97 -0.14 -7.82 0.18
C TYR A 97 0.47 -8.94 -0.63
N SER A 98 -0.38 -9.79 -1.18
CA SER A 98 0.01 -10.73 -2.23
C SER A 98 -0.37 -10.15 -3.58
N VAL A 99 0.57 -10.16 -4.50
CA VAL A 99 0.37 -9.72 -5.88
C VAL A 99 0.60 -10.93 -6.77
N ARG A 100 -0.43 -11.31 -7.54
CA ARG A 100 -0.36 -12.42 -8.48
C ARG A 100 -0.44 -11.89 -9.89
N LEU A 101 0.46 -12.39 -10.73
CA LEU A 101 0.54 -12.04 -12.14
C LEU A 101 0.00 -13.21 -12.96
N TYR A 102 -1.01 -12.92 -13.80
CA TYR A 102 -1.59 -13.89 -14.71
C TYR A 102 -1.24 -13.49 -16.14
N TYR A 103 -0.55 -14.36 -16.85
CA TYR A 103 -0.12 -14.10 -18.23
C TYR A 103 -0.02 -15.40 -19.03
N ASN A 104 -0.22 -15.30 -20.34
CA ASN A 104 -0.06 -16.42 -21.26
C ASN A 104 1.33 -16.47 -21.91
N TYR A 105 1.99 -15.31 -22.05
CA TYR A 105 3.28 -15.18 -22.69
C TYR A 105 4.34 -14.75 -21.68
N GLN A 106 5.50 -15.39 -21.74
CA GLN A 106 6.60 -15.08 -20.82
C GLN A 106 7.06 -13.61 -20.94
N SER A 107 7.03 -13.04 -22.16
CA SER A 107 7.35 -11.65 -22.38
C SER A 107 6.46 -10.69 -21.58
N ASP A 108 5.16 -10.98 -21.48
CA ASP A 108 4.22 -10.19 -20.68
C ASP A 108 4.55 -10.31 -19.19
N GLY A 109 4.86 -11.50 -18.72
CA GLY A 109 5.28 -11.74 -17.35
C GLY A 109 6.54 -10.98 -16.95
N GLU A 110 7.51 -10.90 -17.84
CA GLU A 110 8.75 -10.12 -17.64
C GLU A 110 8.47 -8.62 -17.55
N VAL A 111 7.62 -8.09 -18.42
CA VAL A 111 7.21 -6.68 -18.40
C VAL A 111 6.47 -6.35 -17.09
N MET A 112 5.53 -7.19 -16.69
CA MET A 112 4.76 -7.03 -15.47
C MET A 112 5.66 -7.09 -14.23
N ASN A 113 6.58 -8.03 -14.18
CA ASN A 113 7.52 -8.19 -13.07
C ASN A 113 8.48 -6.99 -12.97
N THR A 114 8.99 -6.51 -14.10
CA THR A 114 9.84 -5.31 -14.14
C THR A 114 9.09 -4.08 -13.65
N PHE A 115 7.83 -3.93 -14.03
CA PHE A 115 6.97 -2.85 -13.56
C PHE A 115 6.81 -2.86 -12.03
N LEU A 116 6.54 -4.03 -11.46
CA LEU A 116 6.42 -4.17 -10.00
C LEU A 116 7.72 -3.85 -9.28
N MET A 117 8.84 -4.33 -9.80
CA MET A 117 10.16 -4.06 -9.22
C MET A 117 10.51 -2.56 -9.23
N LYS A 118 10.10 -1.84 -10.25
CA LYS A 118 10.30 -0.39 -10.33
C LYS A 118 9.37 0.39 -9.41
N LYS A 119 8.12 -0.05 -9.26
CA LYS A 119 7.14 0.62 -8.39
C LYS A 119 7.44 0.42 -6.90
N PHE A 120 7.84 -0.77 -6.51
CA PHE A 120 8.02 -1.17 -5.12
C PHE A 120 9.47 -1.47 -4.77
N LYS A 121 10.39 -0.60 -5.18
CA LYS A 121 11.78 -0.69 -4.70
C LYS A 121 11.87 -0.31 -3.22
N ILE A 122 12.93 -0.81 -2.60
CA ILE A 122 13.26 -0.46 -1.21
C ILE A 122 13.35 1.06 -1.07
N GLY A 123 12.69 1.60 -0.07
CA GLY A 123 12.66 3.05 0.17
C GLY A 123 11.57 3.80 -0.57
N SER A 124 10.73 3.12 -1.37
CA SER A 124 9.52 3.74 -1.94
C SER A 124 8.44 3.91 -0.86
N TYR A 125 7.43 4.71 -1.16
CA TYR A 125 6.32 4.96 -0.25
C TYR A 125 5.00 5.08 -1.02
N LEU A 126 3.91 4.84 -0.31
CA LEU A 126 2.55 5.14 -0.77
C LEU A 126 2.09 6.44 -0.15
N GLU A 127 1.47 7.29 -0.95
CA GLU A 127 0.85 8.53 -0.47
C GLU A 127 -0.66 8.33 -0.35
N ILE A 128 -1.19 8.55 0.85
CA ILE A 128 -2.62 8.41 1.16
C ILE A 128 -3.07 9.69 1.85
N GLU A 129 -3.96 10.44 1.23
CA GLU A 129 -4.47 11.72 1.77
C GLU A 129 -3.35 12.71 2.18
N GLY A 130 -2.24 12.73 1.43
CA GLY A 130 -1.08 13.58 1.72
C GLY A 130 -0.07 13.00 2.70
N ASP A 131 -0.38 11.89 3.36
CA ASP A 131 0.55 11.17 4.23
C ASP A 131 1.35 10.15 3.43
N LYS A 132 2.61 9.96 3.79
CA LYS A 132 3.53 9.05 3.11
C LYS A 132 3.82 7.83 3.96
N TYR A 133 3.74 6.66 3.36
CA TYR A 133 3.96 5.37 4.01
C TYR A 133 5.04 4.58 3.28
N ASP A 134 6.03 4.12 4.02
CA ASP A 134 7.15 3.36 3.47
C ASP A 134 6.69 2.00 2.94
N THR A 135 7.30 1.58 1.85
CA THR A 135 7.14 0.22 1.30
C THR A 135 8.45 -0.55 1.41
N TYR A 136 8.33 -1.82 1.64
CA TYR A 136 9.47 -2.73 1.81
C TYR A 136 9.45 -3.86 0.78
#